data_66cde6bab16e6ab583f9bf53342ef348
#
_entry.id   66cde6bab16e6ab583f9bf53342ef348
#
_cell.length_a   1.000
_cell.length_b   1.000
_cell.length_c   1.000
_cell.angle_alpha   90.00
_cell.angle_beta   90.00
_cell.angle_gamma   90.00
#
_symmetry.space_group_name_H-M   'P 1'
#
loop_
_entity.id
_entity.type
_entity.pdbx_description
1 polymer ?
#
loop_
_entity_poly.entity_id
_entity_poly.type
_entity_poly.pdbx_seq_one_letter_code
_entity_poly.pdbx_strand_id
1 'polypeptide(L)'
;MEPLFLDSPMHEKIWGGNRLKTEFGYDIPSEHTGEYWAISAHPNGVSYVKNGKYAGFHLAELYKDNPELFGNPKTSVFPLLTKILDANDWLSVQVHPDDAYGLEHEGELGKTECWYIIDAEEGAEIIYGHKAKTKEELASLIEAGDWDGLLSKTPVKKGDFFFVPSGTMHAIGPGILILETQQSSDTTYRVYDFDRRDDQGNKRELHIQQSLDVLNLGAPENSCLLYTSDAADE
;
A
#
# COMPACT_ATOMS: atom_id res chain seq x y z
N MET A 1 -16.16 -23.82 -11.78
CA MET A 1 -14.71 -23.47 -11.88
C MET A 1 -14.14 -23.63 -10.48
N GLU A 2 -13.01 -24.29 -10.32
CA GLU A 2 -12.34 -24.45 -9.04
C GLU A 2 -11.65 -23.12 -8.66
N PRO A 3 -11.74 -22.66 -7.39
CA PRO A 3 -10.98 -21.49 -6.96
C PRO A 3 -9.48 -21.69 -7.10
N LEU A 4 -8.75 -20.66 -7.50
CA LEU A 4 -7.29 -20.67 -7.55
C LEU A 4 -6.74 -20.25 -6.18
N PHE A 5 -5.98 -21.15 -5.56
CA PHE A 5 -5.21 -20.82 -4.35
C PHE A 5 -3.82 -20.37 -4.75
N LEU A 6 -3.35 -19.30 -4.14
CA LEU A 6 -2.07 -18.71 -4.48
C LEU A 6 -1.03 -18.98 -3.38
N ASP A 7 0.20 -19.20 -3.82
CA ASP A 7 1.40 -19.09 -3.00
C ASP A 7 2.07 -17.77 -3.37
N SER A 8 2.33 -16.94 -2.38
CA SER A 8 2.59 -15.54 -2.62
C SER A 8 3.77 -15.04 -1.78
N PRO A 9 4.55 -14.09 -2.29
CA PRO A 9 5.77 -13.64 -1.63
C PRO A 9 5.47 -12.81 -0.36
N MET A 10 6.39 -12.92 0.57
CA MET A 10 6.45 -12.10 1.77
C MET A 10 7.70 -11.24 1.75
N HIS A 11 7.61 -10.04 2.27
CA HIS A 11 8.71 -9.07 2.26
C HIS A 11 9.01 -8.59 3.69
N GLU A 12 10.30 -8.71 4.04
CA GLU A 12 10.82 -8.12 5.26
C GLU A 12 10.90 -6.59 5.12
N LYS A 13 10.49 -5.90 6.15
CA LYS A 13 10.48 -4.44 6.21
C LYS A 13 11.00 -3.97 7.57
N ILE A 14 11.72 -2.86 7.58
CA ILE A 14 12.25 -2.26 8.82
C ILE A 14 11.16 -1.94 9.86
N TRP A 15 9.92 -1.78 9.39
CA TRP A 15 8.73 -1.50 10.19
C TRP A 15 7.84 -2.74 10.40
N GLY A 16 8.22 -3.89 9.82
CA GLY A 16 7.40 -5.11 9.85
C GLY A 16 7.35 -5.76 11.23
N GLY A 17 6.35 -6.62 11.40
CA GLY A 17 6.09 -7.38 12.61
C GLY A 17 5.94 -8.88 12.35
N ASN A 18 5.23 -9.57 13.25
CA ASN A 18 5.05 -11.01 13.19
C ASN A 18 3.56 -11.43 13.19
N ARG A 19 2.62 -10.48 13.05
CA ARG A 19 1.19 -10.76 13.11
C ARG A 19 0.70 -11.60 11.92
N LEU A 20 1.40 -11.59 10.80
CA LEU A 20 1.13 -12.53 9.70
C LEU A 20 1.25 -14.00 10.16
N LYS A 21 2.14 -14.28 11.13
CA LYS A 21 2.26 -15.60 11.75
C LYS A 21 1.25 -15.80 12.86
N THR A 22 1.14 -14.85 13.80
CA THR A 22 0.32 -15.03 15.01
C THR A 22 -1.17 -15.00 14.74
N GLU A 23 -1.63 -14.17 13.79
CA GLU A 23 -3.04 -14.01 13.44
C GLU A 23 -3.50 -14.96 12.32
N PHE A 24 -2.63 -15.23 11.33
CA PHE A 24 -3.00 -16.02 10.15
C PHE A 24 -2.30 -17.37 10.05
N GLY A 25 -1.31 -17.64 10.90
CA GLY A 25 -0.57 -18.90 10.88
C GLY A 25 0.37 -19.04 9.67
N TYR A 26 0.75 -17.96 9.02
CA TYR A 26 1.68 -18.00 7.90
C TYR A 26 3.12 -18.32 8.39
N ASP A 27 3.86 -19.01 7.52
CA ASP A 27 5.29 -19.27 7.75
C ASP A 27 6.09 -18.06 7.25
N ILE A 28 6.36 -17.12 8.17
CA ILE A 28 7.04 -15.87 7.85
C ILE A 28 8.56 -16.03 7.83
N PRO A 29 9.29 -15.34 6.92
CA PRO A 29 10.74 -15.42 6.83
C PRO A 29 11.47 -14.89 8.07
N SER A 30 10.90 -13.89 8.77
CA SER A 30 11.46 -13.33 10.01
C SER A 30 10.39 -12.61 10.82
N GLU A 31 10.74 -12.20 12.06
CA GLU A 31 9.90 -11.40 12.95
C GLU A 31 9.72 -9.92 12.46
N HIS A 32 10.28 -9.59 11.30
CA HIS A 32 10.16 -8.28 10.63
C HIS A 32 9.46 -8.40 9.27
N THR A 33 8.50 -9.32 9.14
CA THR A 33 7.75 -9.51 7.90
C THR A 33 6.61 -8.51 7.83
N GLY A 34 6.82 -7.44 7.06
CA GLY A 34 5.88 -6.32 6.97
C GLY A 34 4.78 -6.50 5.92
N GLU A 35 5.04 -7.25 4.86
CA GLU A 35 4.10 -7.39 3.73
C GLU A 35 3.95 -8.83 3.28
N TYR A 36 2.71 -9.24 3.06
CA TYR A 36 2.33 -10.43 2.30
C TYR A 36 1.59 -9.99 1.04
N TRP A 37 2.18 -10.20 -0.13
CA TRP A 37 1.59 -9.84 -1.41
C TRP A 37 0.60 -10.90 -1.87
N ALA A 38 -0.54 -10.97 -1.19
CA ALA A 38 -1.51 -12.05 -1.27
C ALA A 38 -2.01 -12.34 -2.69
N ILE A 39 -2.16 -11.30 -3.54
CA ILE A 39 -2.50 -11.43 -4.96
C ILE A 39 -1.59 -10.48 -5.74
N SER A 40 -0.62 -11.02 -6.47
CA SER A 40 0.36 -10.22 -7.20
C SER A 40 0.76 -10.86 -8.52
N ALA A 41 0.71 -10.06 -9.58
CA ALA A 41 1.35 -10.37 -10.86
C ALA A 41 2.53 -9.42 -11.14
N HIS A 42 2.93 -8.62 -10.13
CA HIS A 42 4.01 -7.65 -10.25
C HIS A 42 5.39 -8.35 -10.31
N PRO A 43 6.33 -7.89 -11.17
CA PRO A 43 7.63 -8.56 -11.34
C PRO A 43 8.48 -8.60 -10.06
N ASN A 44 8.29 -7.65 -9.14
CA ASN A 44 9.00 -7.61 -7.85
C ASN A 44 8.51 -8.68 -6.85
N GLY A 45 7.41 -9.37 -7.16
CA GLY A 45 6.87 -10.41 -6.29
C GLY A 45 5.62 -11.05 -6.88
N VAL A 46 5.79 -12.13 -7.63
CA VAL A 46 4.70 -12.81 -8.34
C VAL A 46 4.09 -13.90 -7.48
N SER A 47 2.77 -14.01 -7.49
CA SER A 47 2.03 -15.14 -6.90
C SER A 47 1.97 -16.34 -7.84
N TYR A 48 2.06 -17.55 -7.30
CA TYR A 48 1.96 -18.83 -8.02
C TYR A 48 0.69 -19.58 -7.65
N VAL A 49 0.07 -20.22 -8.63
CA VAL A 49 -1.10 -21.08 -8.38
C VAL A 49 -0.68 -22.39 -7.72
N LYS A 50 -1.33 -22.76 -6.62
CA LYS A 50 -1.03 -23.96 -5.83
C LYS A 50 -1.79 -25.21 -6.27
N ASN A 51 -2.96 -25.06 -6.91
CA ASN A 51 -3.91 -26.15 -7.13
C ASN A 51 -4.42 -26.27 -8.55
N GLY A 52 -5.06 -27.41 -8.83
CA GLY A 52 -5.75 -27.69 -10.07
C GLY A 52 -4.81 -27.78 -11.29
N LYS A 53 -5.40 -27.63 -12.48
CA LYS A 53 -4.67 -27.77 -13.75
C LYS A 53 -3.65 -26.65 -14.01
N TYR A 54 -3.75 -25.56 -13.24
CA TYR A 54 -2.86 -24.41 -13.35
C TYR A 54 -1.78 -24.36 -12.26
N ALA A 55 -1.65 -25.41 -11.45
CA ALA A 55 -0.62 -25.48 -10.43
C ALA A 55 0.78 -25.23 -11.02
N GLY A 56 1.54 -24.32 -10.42
CA GLY A 56 2.87 -23.93 -10.87
C GLY A 56 2.92 -22.74 -11.84
N PHE A 57 1.77 -22.33 -12.41
CA PHE A 57 1.72 -21.10 -13.21
C PHE A 57 1.79 -19.89 -12.31
N HIS A 58 2.55 -18.87 -12.70
CA HIS A 58 2.45 -17.58 -12.01
C HIS A 58 1.32 -16.71 -12.57
N LEU A 59 0.78 -15.88 -11.71
CA LEU A 59 -0.44 -15.12 -11.98
C LEU A 59 -0.32 -14.24 -13.24
N ALA A 60 0.85 -13.66 -13.51
CA ALA A 60 1.08 -12.83 -14.69
C ALA A 60 0.95 -13.61 -16.00
N GLU A 61 1.52 -14.83 -16.08
CA GLU A 61 1.37 -15.71 -17.25
C GLU A 61 -0.07 -16.18 -17.40
N LEU A 62 -0.68 -16.59 -16.28
CA LEU A 62 -2.05 -17.07 -16.29
C LEU A 62 -3.02 -16.01 -16.80
N TYR A 63 -2.85 -14.77 -16.37
CA TYR A 63 -3.66 -13.63 -16.81
C TYR A 63 -3.50 -13.35 -18.30
N LYS A 64 -2.28 -13.44 -18.81
CA LYS A 64 -1.97 -13.21 -20.22
C LYS A 64 -2.47 -14.33 -21.14
N ASP A 65 -2.22 -15.59 -20.73
CA ASP A 65 -2.39 -16.76 -21.60
C ASP A 65 -3.79 -17.41 -21.47
N ASN A 66 -4.54 -17.08 -20.40
CA ASN A 66 -5.87 -17.60 -20.12
C ASN A 66 -6.83 -16.47 -19.72
N PRO A 67 -7.03 -15.46 -20.57
CA PRO A 67 -7.83 -14.27 -20.23
C PRO A 67 -9.30 -14.58 -19.88
N GLU A 68 -9.82 -15.71 -20.35
CA GLU A 68 -11.18 -16.16 -20.05
C GLU A 68 -11.40 -16.43 -18.54
N LEU A 69 -10.34 -16.72 -17.78
CA LEU A 69 -10.42 -16.89 -16.34
C LEU A 69 -10.67 -15.57 -15.60
N PHE A 70 -10.36 -14.46 -16.25
CA PHE A 70 -10.45 -13.09 -15.72
C PHE A 70 -11.51 -12.24 -16.42
N GLY A 71 -12.46 -12.87 -17.12
CA GLY A 71 -13.55 -12.17 -17.81
C GLY A 71 -13.13 -11.49 -19.12
N ASN A 72 -12.04 -11.94 -19.74
CA ASN A 72 -11.48 -11.40 -20.99
C ASN A 72 -11.15 -9.89 -20.87
N PRO A 73 -10.27 -9.49 -19.97
CA PRO A 73 -9.90 -8.09 -19.77
C PRO A 73 -9.24 -7.51 -21.01
N LYS A 74 -9.35 -6.19 -21.19
CA LYS A 74 -8.72 -5.47 -22.31
C LYS A 74 -7.25 -5.15 -22.07
N THR A 75 -6.81 -5.26 -20.83
CA THR A 75 -5.41 -4.98 -20.43
C THR A 75 -4.58 -6.26 -20.48
N SER A 76 -3.32 -6.13 -20.88
CA SER A 76 -2.36 -7.25 -20.90
C SER A 76 -1.65 -7.46 -19.57
N VAL A 77 -1.76 -6.50 -18.65
CA VAL A 77 -1.16 -6.51 -17.32
C VAL A 77 -2.26 -6.69 -16.29
N PHE A 78 -2.05 -7.60 -15.34
CA PHE A 78 -2.97 -7.77 -14.21
C PHE A 78 -3.03 -6.48 -13.40
N PRO A 79 -4.23 -5.90 -13.21
CA PRO A 79 -4.33 -4.50 -12.83
C PRO A 79 -4.14 -4.20 -11.35
N LEU A 80 -4.16 -5.22 -10.50
CA LEU A 80 -4.20 -5.07 -9.05
C LEU A 80 -3.00 -5.72 -8.35
N LEU A 81 -2.68 -5.19 -7.19
CA LEU A 81 -1.81 -5.81 -6.20
C LEU A 81 -2.51 -5.73 -4.86
N THR A 82 -2.78 -6.90 -4.25
CA THR A 82 -3.44 -6.96 -2.94
C THR A 82 -2.46 -7.50 -1.91
N LYS A 83 -2.31 -6.78 -0.81
CA LYS A 83 -1.36 -7.08 0.26
C LYS A 83 -2.05 -7.15 1.62
N ILE A 84 -1.45 -7.90 2.54
CA ILE A 84 -1.69 -7.72 3.97
C ILE A 84 -0.43 -7.10 4.55
N LEU A 85 -0.59 -5.97 5.23
CA LEU A 85 0.50 -5.21 5.85
C LEU A 85 0.40 -5.35 7.37
N ASP A 86 1.53 -5.69 8.00
CA ASP A 86 1.69 -5.72 9.45
C ASP A 86 2.64 -4.59 9.88
N ALA A 87 2.06 -3.48 10.30
CA ALA A 87 2.78 -2.29 10.74
C ALA A 87 3.10 -2.36 12.24
N ASN A 88 4.31 -2.83 12.57
CA ASN A 88 4.82 -2.83 13.94
C ASN A 88 5.49 -1.49 14.32
N ASP A 89 5.86 -0.69 13.33
CA ASP A 89 6.36 0.68 13.44
C ASP A 89 5.79 1.51 12.28
N TRP A 90 5.96 2.83 12.30
CA TRP A 90 5.53 3.72 11.23
C TRP A 90 6.10 3.30 9.87
N LEU A 91 5.25 3.19 8.86
CA LEU A 91 5.72 3.24 7.47
C LEU A 91 6.22 4.66 7.17
N SER A 92 7.04 4.82 6.14
CA SER A 92 7.44 6.17 5.72
C SER A 92 6.22 7.02 5.36
N VAL A 93 6.30 8.32 5.61
CA VAL A 93 5.38 9.28 4.98
C VAL A 93 5.71 9.31 3.49
N GLN A 94 4.71 9.01 2.67
CA GLN A 94 4.88 8.77 1.24
C GLN A 94 3.72 9.31 0.42
N VAL A 95 3.94 9.36 -0.88
CA VAL A 95 2.92 9.66 -1.89
C VAL A 95 3.18 8.82 -3.13
N HIS A 96 2.13 8.55 -3.89
CA HIS A 96 2.21 7.79 -5.14
C HIS A 96 1.77 8.65 -6.32
N PRO A 97 2.40 8.45 -7.50
CA PRO A 97 1.99 9.17 -8.72
C PRO A 97 0.66 8.67 -9.27
N ASP A 98 0.05 9.45 -10.14
CA ASP A 98 -0.99 8.99 -11.05
C ASP A 98 -0.42 8.20 -12.25
N ASP A 99 -1.30 7.67 -13.11
CA ASP A 99 -0.88 6.88 -14.27
C ASP A 99 -0.02 7.68 -15.25
N ALA A 100 -0.30 8.96 -15.45
CA ALA A 100 0.43 9.79 -16.41
C ALA A 100 1.87 10.00 -15.96
N TYR A 101 2.06 10.41 -14.71
CA TYR A 101 3.39 10.62 -14.14
C TYR A 101 4.15 9.30 -13.97
N GLY A 102 3.49 8.25 -13.48
CA GLY A 102 4.10 6.93 -13.28
C GLY A 102 4.61 6.33 -14.59
N LEU A 103 3.82 6.38 -15.66
CA LEU A 103 4.22 5.88 -16.98
C LEU A 103 5.38 6.68 -17.60
N GLU A 104 5.39 8.00 -17.41
CA GLU A 104 6.44 8.88 -17.96
C GLU A 104 7.77 8.72 -17.24
N HIS A 105 7.77 8.64 -15.91
CA HIS A 105 8.98 8.72 -15.10
C HIS A 105 9.49 7.37 -14.60
N GLU A 106 8.59 6.39 -14.36
CA GLU A 106 8.94 5.09 -13.77
C GLU A 106 8.67 3.91 -14.70
N GLY A 107 7.89 4.12 -15.78
CA GLY A 107 7.47 3.05 -16.68
C GLY A 107 6.42 2.11 -16.08
N GLU A 108 5.79 2.49 -14.97
CA GLU A 108 4.73 1.80 -14.27
C GLU A 108 3.45 2.65 -14.24
N LEU A 109 2.31 2.00 -13.99
CA LEU A 109 1.07 2.72 -13.71
C LEU A 109 1.19 3.51 -12.40
N GLY A 110 0.27 4.43 -12.19
CA GLY A 110 0.08 5.09 -10.92
C GLY A 110 -0.31 4.12 -9.81
N LYS A 111 -0.43 4.62 -8.59
CA LYS A 111 -0.74 3.77 -7.44
C LYS A 111 -1.83 4.40 -6.58
N THR A 112 -3.06 4.32 -7.08
CA THR A 112 -4.25 4.51 -6.24
C THR A 112 -4.51 3.25 -5.45
N GLU A 113 -4.84 3.39 -4.18
CA GLU A 113 -5.02 2.28 -3.27
C GLU A 113 -6.22 2.46 -2.35
N CYS A 114 -6.64 1.40 -1.71
CA CYS A 114 -7.61 1.43 -0.63
C CYS A 114 -7.19 0.47 0.48
N TRP A 115 -7.55 0.84 1.71
CA TRP A 115 -7.21 0.10 2.91
C TRP A 115 -8.45 -0.32 3.67
N TYR A 116 -8.48 -1.58 4.07
CA TYR A 116 -9.40 -2.08 5.07
C TYR A 116 -8.62 -2.41 6.34
N ILE A 117 -8.96 -1.80 7.45
CA ILE A 117 -8.30 -2.04 8.75
C ILE A 117 -8.79 -3.37 9.31
N ILE A 118 -7.95 -4.41 9.16
CA ILE A 118 -8.24 -5.75 9.68
C ILE A 118 -8.26 -5.73 11.19
N ASP A 119 -7.26 -5.02 11.77
CA ASP A 119 -7.15 -4.83 13.22
C ASP A 119 -6.29 -3.59 13.52
N ALA A 120 -6.52 -2.97 14.67
CA ALA A 120 -5.74 -1.81 15.13
C ALA A 120 -5.68 -1.81 16.66
N GLU A 121 -4.50 -1.49 17.21
CA GLU A 121 -4.32 -1.28 18.63
C GLU A 121 -5.03 0.00 19.11
N GLU A 122 -5.32 0.10 20.39
CA GLU A 122 -5.93 1.30 20.96
C GLU A 122 -5.01 2.52 20.77
N GLY A 123 -5.57 3.59 20.20
CA GLY A 123 -4.83 4.81 19.91
C GLY A 123 -4.01 4.78 18.62
N ALA A 124 -4.13 3.71 17.80
CA ALA A 124 -3.46 3.65 16.51
C ALA A 124 -3.95 4.75 15.56
N GLU A 125 -3.03 5.32 14.79
CA GLU A 125 -3.27 6.43 13.88
C GLU A 125 -2.61 6.18 12.52
N ILE A 126 -3.20 6.73 11.48
CA ILE A 126 -2.58 6.89 10.16
C ILE A 126 -2.29 8.37 9.90
N ILE A 127 -1.35 8.64 9.00
CA ILE A 127 -1.25 9.95 8.36
C ILE A 127 -2.10 9.87 7.09
N TYR A 128 -3.03 10.83 6.94
CA TYR A 128 -3.94 10.88 5.81
C TYR A 128 -4.16 12.31 5.34
N GLY A 129 -3.36 12.72 4.35
CA GLY A 129 -3.30 14.08 3.85
C GLY A 129 -2.35 14.99 4.64
N HIS A 130 -2.38 16.28 4.29
CA HIS A 130 -1.54 17.32 4.88
C HIS A 130 -2.29 18.64 5.02
N LYS A 131 -1.73 19.59 5.81
CA LYS A 131 -2.36 20.86 6.17
C LYS A 131 -2.00 22.02 5.26
N ALA A 132 -0.92 21.90 4.45
CA ALA A 132 -0.44 22.95 3.56
C ALA A 132 -1.52 23.35 2.53
N LYS A 133 -1.64 24.65 2.26
CA LYS A 133 -2.64 25.23 1.36
C LYS A 133 -2.07 25.59 -0.02
N THR A 134 -0.74 25.73 -0.11
CA THR A 134 -0.04 26.02 -1.35
C THR A 134 1.18 25.10 -1.52
N LYS A 135 1.70 24.99 -2.74
CA LYS A 135 2.92 24.22 -3.00
C LYS A 135 4.15 24.82 -2.31
N GLU A 136 4.20 26.14 -2.20
CA GLU A 136 5.28 26.86 -1.52
C GLU A 136 5.27 26.59 -0.02
N GLU A 137 4.09 26.61 0.60
CA GLU A 137 3.93 26.25 2.02
C GLU A 137 4.31 24.78 2.25
N LEU A 138 3.85 23.86 1.39
CA LEU A 138 4.21 22.44 1.43
C LEU A 138 5.72 22.25 1.38
N ALA A 139 6.39 22.85 0.39
CA ALA A 139 7.83 22.76 0.23
C ALA A 139 8.58 23.35 1.44
N SER A 140 8.15 24.51 1.95
CA SER A 140 8.74 25.14 3.12
C SER A 140 8.63 24.32 4.38
N LEU A 141 7.48 23.68 4.63
CA LEU A 141 7.27 22.81 5.81
C LEU A 141 8.13 21.54 5.72
N ILE A 142 8.24 20.95 4.53
CA ILE A 142 9.11 19.81 4.29
C ILE A 142 10.58 20.18 4.53
N GLU A 143 11.05 21.31 3.97
CA GLU A 143 12.42 21.79 4.12
C GLU A 143 12.76 22.13 5.58
N ALA A 144 11.81 22.70 6.30
CA ALA A 144 11.95 23.01 7.72
C ALA A 144 11.88 21.76 8.62
N GLY A 145 11.40 20.63 8.11
CA GLY A 145 11.13 19.42 8.90
C GLY A 145 9.99 19.61 9.91
N ASP A 146 9.08 20.54 9.66
CA ASP A 146 7.92 20.79 10.52
C ASP A 146 6.80 19.79 10.21
N TRP A 147 7.04 18.55 10.63
CA TRP A 147 6.11 17.45 10.39
C TRP A 147 4.81 17.58 11.18
N ASP A 148 4.84 18.14 12.39
CA ASP A 148 3.65 18.38 13.21
C ASP A 148 2.77 19.49 12.60
N GLY A 149 3.39 20.51 12.02
CA GLY A 149 2.70 21.55 11.26
C GLY A 149 2.12 21.05 9.94
N LEU A 150 2.76 20.03 9.31
CA LEU A 150 2.39 19.55 7.99
C LEU A 150 1.38 18.41 8.03
N LEU A 151 1.63 17.35 8.80
CA LEU A 151 0.93 16.08 8.68
C LEU A 151 -0.45 16.09 9.33
N SER A 152 -1.41 15.44 8.66
CA SER A 152 -2.76 15.22 9.19
C SER A 152 -2.86 13.79 9.71
N LYS A 153 -2.97 13.66 11.05
CA LYS A 153 -3.16 12.37 11.71
C LYS A 153 -4.65 12.05 11.85
N THR A 154 -5.00 10.80 11.60
CA THR A 154 -6.36 10.28 11.70
C THR A 154 -6.35 9.01 12.56
N PRO A 155 -7.06 8.97 13.68
CA PRO A 155 -7.21 7.75 14.47
C PRO A 155 -7.99 6.71 13.67
N VAL A 156 -7.63 5.44 13.86
CA VAL A 156 -8.25 4.32 13.15
C VAL A 156 -8.64 3.20 14.11
N LYS A 157 -9.60 2.39 13.67
CA LYS A 157 -10.04 1.18 14.38
C LYS A 157 -10.34 0.08 13.39
N LYS A 158 -10.41 -1.14 13.91
CA LYS A 158 -10.87 -2.31 13.15
C LYS A 158 -12.17 -2.03 12.40
N GLY A 159 -12.21 -2.40 11.13
CA GLY A 159 -13.34 -2.25 10.24
C GLY A 159 -13.40 -0.92 9.48
N ASP A 160 -12.54 0.04 9.80
CA ASP A 160 -12.46 1.27 9.00
C ASP A 160 -11.90 0.97 7.61
N PHE A 161 -12.28 1.81 6.66
CA PHE A 161 -11.79 1.71 5.29
C PHE A 161 -11.37 3.10 4.80
N PHE A 162 -10.35 3.20 4.03
CA PHE A 162 -9.83 4.42 3.45
C PHE A 162 -9.57 4.23 1.96
N PHE A 163 -10.06 5.18 1.15
CA PHE A 163 -9.66 5.28 -0.23
C PHE A 163 -8.53 6.29 -0.34
N VAL A 164 -7.37 5.88 -0.86
CA VAL A 164 -6.14 6.67 -0.95
C VAL A 164 -5.83 6.93 -2.42
N PRO A 165 -6.38 8.01 -3.02
CA PRO A 165 -6.06 8.38 -4.38
C PRO A 165 -4.57 8.69 -4.54
N SER A 166 -4.03 8.46 -5.74
CA SER A 166 -2.72 8.99 -6.12
C SER A 166 -2.61 10.49 -5.79
N GLY A 167 -1.42 10.95 -5.42
CA GLY A 167 -1.20 12.33 -4.95
C GLY A 167 -1.58 12.59 -3.50
N THR A 168 -2.12 11.63 -2.76
CA THR A 168 -2.40 11.75 -1.34
C THR A 168 -1.16 11.45 -0.50
N MET A 169 -0.75 12.39 0.35
CA MET A 169 0.29 12.13 1.37
C MET A 169 -0.28 11.20 2.45
N HIS A 170 0.42 10.11 2.75
CA HIS A 170 -0.08 9.14 3.73
C HIS A 170 1.04 8.34 4.41
N ALA A 171 0.72 7.75 5.55
CA ALA A 171 1.53 6.73 6.23
C ALA A 171 0.64 5.88 7.15
N ILE A 172 1.04 4.63 7.37
CA ILE A 172 0.41 3.72 8.32
C ILE A 172 1.22 3.74 9.60
N GLY A 173 0.56 3.92 10.74
CA GLY A 173 1.18 3.92 12.05
C GLY A 173 1.33 2.53 12.66
N PRO A 174 2.06 2.42 13.77
CA PRO A 174 2.28 1.15 14.46
C PRO A 174 0.98 0.56 15.03
N GLY A 175 0.98 -0.78 15.18
CA GLY A 175 -0.13 -1.52 15.76
C GLY A 175 -1.30 -1.75 14.80
N ILE A 176 -1.12 -1.49 13.50
CA ILE A 176 -2.18 -1.62 12.50
C ILE A 176 -1.91 -2.80 11.58
N LEU A 177 -2.94 -3.60 11.35
CA LEU A 177 -2.97 -4.68 10.37
C LEU A 177 -3.96 -4.31 9.27
N ILE A 178 -3.50 -4.23 8.01
CA ILE A 178 -4.28 -3.71 6.89
C ILE A 178 -4.37 -4.72 5.76
N LEU A 179 -5.56 -4.81 5.15
CA LEU A 179 -5.71 -5.32 3.79
C LEU A 179 -5.65 -4.12 2.83
N GLU A 180 -4.58 -4.05 2.05
CA GLU A 180 -4.38 -3.05 1.02
C GLU A 180 -4.69 -3.65 -0.35
N THR A 181 -5.52 -2.98 -1.13
CA THR A 181 -5.70 -3.27 -2.56
C THR A 181 -5.36 -2.02 -3.35
N GLN A 182 -4.42 -2.16 -4.27
CA GLN A 182 -3.84 -1.07 -5.04
C GLN A 182 -3.75 -1.40 -6.53
N GLN A 183 -3.51 -0.40 -7.36
CA GLN A 183 -3.04 -0.63 -8.72
C GLN A 183 -1.71 -1.40 -8.69
N SER A 184 -1.45 -2.20 -9.75
CA SER A 184 -0.24 -3.04 -9.84
C SER A 184 1.00 -2.18 -10.13
N SER A 185 1.49 -1.52 -9.09
CA SER A 185 2.70 -0.68 -9.09
C SER A 185 3.40 -0.81 -7.75
N ASP A 186 4.73 -0.71 -7.75
CA ASP A 186 5.56 -0.71 -6.52
C ASP A 186 6.23 0.67 -6.30
N THR A 187 5.88 1.66 -7.14
CA THR A 187 6.42 3.02 -7.05
C THR A 187 6.00 3.72 -5.77
N THR A 188 6.98 4.23 -5.04
CA THR A 188 6.77 4.95 -3.78
C THR A 188 7.71 6.15 -3.69
N TYR A 189 7.17 7.35 -3.59
CA TYR A 189 7.95 8.56 -3.30
C TYR A 189 7.91 8.87 -1.82
N ARG A 190 9.06 8.69 -1.18
CA ARG A 190 9.22 8.87 0.27
C ARG A 190 9.51 10.32 0.59
N VAL A 191 8.64 10.90 1.44
CA VAL A 191 8.75 12.30 1.90
C VAL A 191 9.54 12.38 3.21
N TYR A 192 9.25 11.46 4.14
CA TYR A 192 9.87 11.42 5.46
C TYR A 192 9.91 10.00 5.99
N ASP A 193 11.00 9.63 6.65
CA ASP A 193 11.20 8.28 7.19
C ASP A 193 11.57 8.27 8.69
N PHE A 194 11.13 9.27 9.44
CA PHE A 194 11.35 9.37 10.88
C PHE A 194 12.83 9.32 11.29
N ASP A 195 13.73 9.73 10.39
CA ASP A 195 15.18 9.65 10.56
C ASP A 195 15.74 8.26 10.86
N ARG A 196 14.97 7.21 10.58
CA ARG A 196 15.35 5.82 10.80
C ARG A 196 16.59 5.44 10.02
N ARG A 197 17.32 4.50 10.59
CA ARG A 197 18.50 3.90 9.98
C ARG A 197 18.35 2.39 9.98
N ASP A 198 18.90 1.76 8.95
CA ASP A 198 19.05 0.32 8.91
C ASP A 198 20.16 -0.14 9.90
N ASP A 199 20.36 -1.47 10.01
CA ASP A 199 21.37 -2.07 10.88
C ASP A 199 22.82 -1.66 10.52
N GLN A 200 23.01 -1.11 9.32
CA GLN A 200 24.29 -0.59 8.85
C GLN A 200 24.44 0.92 9.08
N GLY A 201 23.41 1.57 9.64
CA GLY A 201 23.38 3.00 9.93
C GLY A 201 22.97 3.88 8.75
N ASN A 202 22.51 3.32 7.63
CA ASN A 202 22.10 4.08 6.46
C ASN A 202 20.64 4.53 6.59
N LYS A 203 20.35 5.74 6.12
CA LYS A 203 18.96 6.21 5.91
C LYS A 203 18.45 5.76 4.55
N ARG A 204 17.15 5.49 4.45
CA ARG A 204 16.50 5.27 3.16
C ARG A 204 16.45 6.60 2.38
N GLU A 205 16.55 6.49 1.07
CA GLU A 205 16.46 7.64 0.17
C GLU A 205 15.09 8.33 0.29
N LEU A 206 15.10 9.65 0.24
CA LEU A 206 13.91 10.50 0.16
C LEU A 206 13.75 11.01 -1.28
N HIS A 207 12.51 11.09 -1.74
CA HIS A 207 12.14 11.48 -3.10
C HIS A 207 11.38 12.81 -3.08
N ILE A 208 12.01 13.85 -2.52
CA ILE A 208 11.33 15.12 -2.20
C ILE A 208 10.81 15.80 -3.46
N GLN A 209 11.61 15.87 -4.53
CA GLN A 209 11.19 16.55 -5.75
C GLN A 209 10.01 15.82 -6.41
N GLN A 210 10.12 14.51 -6.60
CA GLN A 210 9.04 13.69 -7.16
C GLN A 210 7.76 13.81 -6.30
N SER A 211 7.92 13.84 -4.98
CA SER A 211 6.80 14.03 -4.06
C SER A 211 6.10 15.37 -4.27
N LEU A 212 6.87 16.47 -4.38
CA LEU A 212 6.33 17.81 -4.64
C LEU A 212 5.62 17.92 -6.00
N ASP A 213 6.11 17.16 -7.00
CA ASP A 213 5.52 17.14 -8.33
C ASP A 213 4.13 16.51 -8.32
N VAL A 214 3.94 15.43 -7.55
CA VAL A 214 2.71 14.61 -7.58
C VAL A 214 1.73 14.90 -6.44
N LEU A 215 2.15 15.57 -5.35
CA LEU A 215 1.28 15.84 -4.22
C LEU A 215 0.12 16.76 -4.57
N ASN A 216 -1.08 16.32 -4.24
CA ASN A 216 -2.30 17.12 -4.30
C ASN A 216 -2.37 18.05 -3.09
N LEU A 217 -2.87 19.27 -3.29
CA LEU A 217 -3.13 20.21 -2.21
C LEU A 217 -4.51 19.94 -1.59
N GLY A 218 -4.58 20.13 -0.28
CA GLY A 218 -5.81 19.96 0.50
C GLY A 218 -5.92 18.58 1.14
N ALA A 219 -6.94 18.45 1.99
CA ALA A 219 -7.29 17.16 2.55
C ALA A 219 -7.90 16.30 1.43
N PRO A 220 -7.60 14.98 1.38
CA PRO A 220 -8.35 14.09 0.53
C PRO A 220 -9.84 14.24 0.85
N GLU A 221 -10.67 14.24 -0.21
CA GLU A 221 -12.10 14.21 -0.01
C GLU A 221 -12.44 13.05 0.93
N ASN A 222 -13.27 13.32 1.95
CA ASN A 222 -13.67 12.31 2.92
C ASN A 222 -14.38 11.16 2.19
N SER A 223 -13.61 10.25 1.68
CA SER A 223 -14.05 8.98 1.13
C SER A 223 -14.17 7.95 2.24
N CYS A 224 -14.59 8.41 3.42
CA CYS A 224 -14.97 7.49 4.45
C CYS A 224 -16.36 6.98 4.12
N LEU A 225 -16.37 5.88 3.67
CA LEU A 225 -17.22 4.84 3.49
C LEU A 225 -18.48 4.71 4.13
N LEU A 226 -19.26 4.46 3.31
CA LEU A 226 -20.44 3.64 3.31
C LEU A 226 -20.25 2.33 4.06
N TYR A 227 -20.46 2.37 5.38
CA TYR A 227 -20.99 1.22 6.06
C TYR A 227 -22.44 1.07 5.61
N THR A 228 -22.67 0.32 4.59
CA THR A 228 -24.00 -0.29 4.40
C THR A 228 -24.02 -1.53 5.27
N SER A 229 -24.49 -1.35 6.50
CA SER A 229 -24.87 -2.46 7.37
C SER A 229 -25.97 -3.33 6.76
N ASP A 230 -26.50 -2.97 5.64
CA ASP A 230 -27.68 -3.53 5.03
C ASP A 230 -27.44 -4.34 3.75
N ALA A 231 -26.18 -4.52 3.33
CA ALA A 231 -25.86 -5.30 2.13
C ALA A 231 -25.76 -6.81 2.36
N ALA A 232 -25.97 -7.26 3.61
CA ALA A 232 -25.89 -8.68 3.97
C ALA A 232 -27.26 -9.34 4.20
N ASP A 233 -28.36 -8.59 4.13
CA ASP A 233 -29.71 -9.08 4.43
C ASP A 233 -30.66 -9.09 3.22
N GLU A 234 -30.17 -8.99 1.96
CA GLU A 234 -30.97 -9.24 0.76
C GLU A 234 -30.46 -10.43 -0.07
#